data_f9357757792c53b4687af0e5cc20bb5e
#
_entry.id   f9357757792c53b4687af0e5cc20bb5e
#
_cell.length_a   1.000
_cell.length_b   1.000
_cell.length_c   1.000
_cell.angle_alpha   90.00
_cell.angle_beta   90.00
_cell.angle_gamma   90.00
#
_symmetry.space_group_name_H-M   'P 1'
#
loop_
_entity.id
_entity.type
_entity.pdbx_description
1 polymer ?
#
loop_
_entity_poly.entity_id
_entity_poly.type
_entity_poly.pdbx_seq_one_letter_code
_entity_poly.pdbx_strand_id
1 'polypeptide(L)'
;CLAAAATIMFLFWSITYIARLMLVGRKSEPSRGQVVAIMGAGLVGALAYTFTDTFWFSAVEAEVYALSSLMTAVVFWAILKWDAVADQKGNERWLVLIAYLMGLSIGVHILNLLTIPALVFIYYFRKTEKVSLKGVAISTLVSGVLLLFVNSIIIPYTTQVGAWFDRMLNGLGVPVNVGFAIYVVLLFVALGVAIWQTQKRRLKLANIVVTSLTVILIGYSSYASVIIRAAANPPMNSNDPDNPYALLYLLNREQYEAQPILSGVSYAAPILDVKYRTKYYVGDDGRYVGRQTIAGYEYPDEFKMLFPRMHSADHANWTAGGTTVNLYDNWVGGIQGREATVNVAGQKQKVKVPTQWDNIKFFINYQVNFMYWRYFMWNFAGRQND
;
A
#
# COMPACT_ATOMS: atom_id res chain seq x y z
N CYS A 1 -14.32 2.77 -17.48
CA CYS A 1 -15.55 3.58 -17.39
C CYS A 1 -16.58 3.01 -16.39
N LEU A 2 -17.02 1.72 -16.49
CA LEU A 2 -18.05 1.16 -15.57
C LEU A 2 -17.58 1.17 -14.09
N ALA A 3 -16.34 0.81 -13.82
CA ALA A 3 -15.79 0.87 -12.47
C ALA A 3 -15.79 2.29 -11.92
N ALA A 4 -15.43 3.29 -12.72
CA ALA A 4 -15.47 4.68 -12.34
C ALA A 4 -16.90 5.16 -12.04
N ALA A 5 -17.87 4.84 -12.89
CA ALA A 5 -19.27 5.18 -12.66
C ALA A 5 -19.81 4.56 -11.34
N ALA A 6 -19.47 3.27 -11.08
CA ALA A 6 -19.82 2.61 -9.83
C ALA A 6 -19.12 3.25 -8.62
N THR A 7 -17.86 3.71 -8.75
CA THR A 7 -17.17 4.48 -7.70
C THR A 7 -17.98 5.71 -7.29
N ILE A 8 -18.45 6.50 -8.24
CA ILE A 8 -19.24 7.70 -7.98
C ILE A 8 -20.57 7.35 -7.30
N MET A 9 -21.22 6.28 -7.71
CA MET A 9 -22.45 5.81 -7.06
C MET A 9 -22.21 5.45 -5.58
N PHE A 10 -21.17 4.66 -5.27
CA PHE A 10 -20.84 4.30 -3.89
C PHE A 10 -20.38 5.51 -3.06
N LEU A 11 -19.68 6.45 -3.67
CA LEU A 11 -19.31 7.71 -3.04
C LEU A 11 -20.56 8.55 -2.68
N PHE A 12 -21.48 8.71 -3.61
CA PHE A 12 -22.76 9.38 -3.37
C PHE A 12 -23.51 8.74 -2.19
N TRP A 13 -23.64 7.43 -2.15
CA TRP A 13 -24.30 6.74 -1.03
C TRP A 13 -23.55 6.92 0.29
N SER A 14 -22.23 6.93 0.27
CA SER A 14 -21.41 7.15 1.46
C SER A 14 -21.59 8.56 2.01
N ILE A 15 -21.55 9.57 1.15
CA ILE A 15 -21.74 10.97 1.54
C ILE A 15 -23.15 11.20 2.07
N THR A 16 -24.18 10.69 1.41
CA THR A 16 -25.58 10.82 1.87
C THR A 16 -25.81 10.15 3.21
N TYR A 17 -25.18 8.98 3.45
CA TYR A 17 -25.26 8.32 4.75
C TYR A 17 -24.62 9.14 5.87
N ILE A 18 -23.40 9.66 5.64
CA ILE A 18 -22.69 10.50 6.62
C ILE A 18 -23.46 11.80 6.88
N ALA A 19 -23.93 12.47 5.82
CA ALA A 19 -24.71 13.70 5.93
C ALA A 19 -26.01 13.46 6.73
N ARG A 20 -26.67 12.31 6.53
CA ARG A 20 -27.83 11.91 7.33
C ARG A 20 -27.46 11.75 8.82
N LEU A 21 -26.36 11.08 9.12
CA LEU A 21 -25.91 10.93 10.51
C LEU A 21 -25.63 12.27 11.19
N MET A 22 -25.05 13.22 10.46
CA MET A 22 -24.69 14.53 10.98
C MET A 22 -25.93 15.44 11.18
N LEU A 23 -26.87 15.44 10.22
CA LEU A 23 -28.01 16.37 10.22
C LEU A 23 -29.25 15.85 10.97
N VAL A 24 -29.43 14.53 11.05
CA VAL A 24 -30.63 13.90 11.56
C VAL A 24 -30.31 12.93 12.72
N GLY A 25 -29.14 12.30 12.67
CA GLY A 25 -28.79 11.22 13.59
C GLY A 25 -29.35 9.85 13.16
N ARG A 26 -29.23 8.86 14.05
CA ARG A 26 -29.53 7.44 13.73
C ARG A 26 -31.02 7.07 13.87
N LYS A 27 -31.74 7.73 14.76
CA LYS A 27 -33.07 7.30 15.21
C LYS A 27 -34.22 8.20 14.70
N SER A 28 -33.91 9.38 14.19
CA SER A 28 -34.91 10.35 13.77
C SER A 28 -35.22 10.24 12.27
N GLU A 29 -36.44 10.61 11.91
CA GLU A 29 -36.83 10.75 10.51
C GLU A 29 -36.43 12.15 9.99
N PRO A 30 -35.89 12.25 8.77
CA PRO A 30 -35.48 13.53 8.21
C PRO A 30 -36.69 14.37 7.78
N SER A 31 -36.68 15.67 8.04
CA SER A 31 -37.60 16.61 7.44
C SER A 31 -37.31 16.78 5.94
N ARG A 32 -38.26 17.35 5.17
CA ARG A 32 -38.10 17.62 3.73
C ARG A 32 -36.85 18.45 3.42
N GLY A 33 -36.58 19.50 4.22
CA GLY A 33 -35.38 20.31 4.05
C GLY A 33 -34.08 19.53 4.31
N GLN A 34 -34.07 18.66 5.34
CA GLN A 34 -32.93 17.79 5.60
C GLN A 34 -32.72 16.77 4.49
N VAL A 35 -33.79 16.20 3.92
CA VAL A 35 -33.65 15.31 2.75
C VAL A 35 -32.98 16.03 1.58
N VAL A 36 -33.44 17.26 1.26
CA VAL A 36 -32.82 18.07 0.19
C VAL A 36 -31.35 18.36 0.48
N ALA A 37 -31.01 18.71 1.73
CA ALA A 37 -29.63 19.00 2.13
C ALA A 37 -28.75 17.74 2.03
N ILE A 38 -29.24 16.56 2.47
CA ILE A 38 -28.52 15.27 2.38
C ILE A 38 -28.26 14.87 0.93
N MET A 39 -29.31 14.94 0.10
CA MET A 39 -29.19 14.58 -1.33
C MET A 39 -28.30 15.58 -2.08
N GLY A 40 -28.43 16.89 -1.77
CA GLY A 40 -27.58 17.94 -2.31
C GLY A 40 -26.12 17.75 -1.94
N ALA A 41 -25.80 17.44 -0.67
CA ALA A 41 -24.44 17.14 -0.23
C ALA A 41 -23.85 15.94 -0.99
N GLY A 42 -24.63 14.86 -1.14
CA GLY A 42 -24.23 13.69 -1.92
C GLY A 42 -23.93 14.04 -3.37
N LEU A 43 -24.83 14.80 -4.02
CA LEU A 43 -24.68 15.21 -5.42
C LEU A 43 -23.45 16.10 -5.63
N VAL A 44 -23.29 17.13 -4.80
CA VAL A 44 -22.16 18.06 -4.89
C VAL A 44 -20.83 17.31 -4.68
N GLY A 45 -20.73 16.47 -3.64
CA GLY A 45 -19.51 15.72 -3.38
C GLY A 45 -19.17 14.70 -4.46
N ALA A 46 -20.17 13.98 -4.97
CA ALA A 46 -19.98 13.02 -6.05
C ALA A 46 -19.57 13.71 -7.37
N LEU A 47 -20.21 14.80 -7.74
CA LEU A 47 -19.85 15.59 -8.92
C LEU A 47 -18.49 16.26 -8.78
N ALA A 48 -18.17 16.82 -7.62
CA ALA A 48 -16.85 17.40 -7.38
C ALA A 48 -15.74 16.38 -7.61
N TYR A 49 -15.91 15.15 -7.11
CA TYR A 49 -14.92 14.08 -7.35
C TYR A 49 -14.90 13.62 -8.79
N THR A 50 -16.06 13.51 -9.46
CA THR A 50 -16.15 13.14 -10.87
C THR A 50 -15.30 14.03 -11.77
N PHE A 51 -15.29 15.32 -11.48
CA PHE A 51 -14.59 16.34 -12.28
C PHE A 51 -13.21 16.68 -11.75
N THR A 52 -12.67 15.93 -10.78
CA THR A 52 -11.24 16.03 -10.47
C THR A 52 -10.41 15.47 -11.63
N ASP A 53 -9.34 16.17 -11.96
CA ASP A 53 -8.48 15.82 -13.09
C ASP A 53 -7.99 14.36 -13.03
N THR A 54 -7.39 13.96 -11.90
CA THR A 54 -6.88 12.60 -11.72
C THR A 54 -7.95 11.53 -11.86
N PHE A 55 -9.17 11.75 -11.32
CA PHE A 55 -10.22 10.74 -11.44
C PHE A 55 -10.78 10.67 -12.85
N TRP A 56 -10.93 11.82 -13.53
CA TRP A 56 -11.39 11.88 -14.91
C TRP A 56 -10.48 11.08 -15.85
N PHE A 57 -9.16 11.31 -15.78
CA PHE A 57 -8.18 10.53 -16.55
C PHE A 57 -8.23 9.05 -16.20
N SER A 58 -8.23 8.70 -14.92
CA SER A 58 -8.31 7.30 -14.47
C SER A 58 -9.59 6.58 -14.94
N ALA A 59 -10.66 7.32 -15.21
CA ALA A 59 -11.92 6.74 -15.68
C ALA A 59 -11.85 6.25 -17.14
N VAL A 60 -11.00 6.85 -17.97
CA VAL A 60 -10.88 6.57 -19.41
C VAL A 60 -9.61 5.79 -19.76
N GLU A 61 -8.60 5.81 -18.91
CA GLU A 61 -7.38 5.04 -19.09
C GLU A 61 -7.59 3.55 -18.85
N ALA A 62 -6.86 2.71 -19.60
CA ALA A 62 -6.85 1.26 -19.42
C ALA A 62 -5.90 0.83 -18.29
N GLU A 63 -6.05 1.44 -17.12
CA GLU A 63 -5.20 1.29 -15.94
C GLU A 63 -5.99 0.72 -14.75
N VAL A 64 -5.28 0.30 -13.72
CA VAL A 64 -5.86 -0.32 -12.51
C VAL A 64 -6.59 0.67 -11.60
N TYR A 65 -6.39 1.98 -11.76
CA TYR A 65 -6.83 3.00 -10.80
C TYR A 65 -8.35 3.13 -10.70
N ALA A 66 -9.07 3.01 -11.82
CA ALA A 66 -10.54 3.05 -11.79
C ALA A 66 -11.11 1.89 -10.98
N LEU A 67 -10.58 0.67 -11.14
CA LEU A 67 -11.01 -0.50 -10.40
C LEU A 67 -10.56 -0.43 -8.93
N SER A 68 -9.36 0.07 -8.67
CA SER A 68 -8.87 0.32 -7.31
C SER A 68 -9.75 1.32 -6.55
N SER A 69 -10.16 2.40 -7.21
CA SER A 69 -11.08 3.40 -6.64
C SER A 69 -12.43 2.78 -6.33
N LEU A 70 -12.95 1.91 -7.20
CA LEU A 70 -14.19 1.16 -6.94
C LEU A 70 -14.05 0.28 -5.70
N MET A 71 -12.98 -0.51 -5.58
CA MET A 71 -12.74 -1.36 -4.41
C MET A 71 -12.70 -0.54 -3.12
N THR A 72 -12.02 0.61 -3.15
CA THR A 72 -11.98 1.55 -2.03
C THR A 72 -13.37 2.08 -1.66
N ALA A 73 -14.14 2.50 -2.63
CA ALA A 73 -15.48 3.03 -2.42
C ALA A 73 -16.46 1.97 -1.89
N VAL A 74 -16.39 0.73 -2.40
CA VAL A 74 -17.22 -0.39 -1.96
C VAL A 74 -16.86 -0.80 -0.53
N VAL A 75 -15.58 -0.89 -0.18
CA VAL A 75 -15.12 -1.22 1.18
C VAL A 75 -15.57 -0.15 2.16
N PHE A 76 -15.40 1.13 1.81
CA PHE A 76 -15.85 2.23 2.65
C PHE A 76 -17.38 2.25 2.81
N TRP A 77 -18.13 2.02 1.76
CA TRP A 77 -19.58 1.87 1.82
C TRP A 77 -19.99 0.67 2.69
N ALA A 78 -19.30 -0.46 2.58
CA ALA A 78 -19.61 -1.66 3.35
C ALA A 78 -19.44 -1.46 4.86
N ILE A 79 -18.43 -0.68 5.31
CA ILE A 79 -18.29 -0.36 6.75
C ILE A 79 -19.41 0.57 7.23
N LEU A 80 -19.92 1.48 6.38
CA LEU A 80 -21.08 2.29 6.71
C LEU A 80 -22.36 1.45 6.79
N LYS A 81 -22.49 0.39 5.96
CA LYS A 81 -23.56 -0.58 6.08
C LYS A 81 -23.46 -1.39 7.37
N TRP A 82 -22.23 -1.82 7.75
CA TRP A 82 -21.99 -2.43 9.04
C TRP A 82 -22.41 -1.49 10.19
N ASP A 83 -22.02 -0.21 10.12
CA ASP A 83 -22.38 0.80 11.12
C ASP A 83 -23.90 0.90 11.31
N ALA A 84 -24.67 0.85 10.23
CA ALA A 84 -26.14 0.89 10.29
C ALA A 84 -26.76 -0.32 11.00
N VAL A 85 -26.12 -1.49 10.95
CA VAL A 85 -26.63 -2.76 11.52
C VAL A 85 -25.79 -3.29 12.68
N ALA A 86 -24.87 -2.50 13.23
CA ALA A 86 -23.86 -2.94 14.20
C ALA A 86 -24.45 -3.53 15.50
N ASP A 87 -25.70 -3.22 15.84
CA ASP A 87 -26.42 -3.73 17.01
C ASP A 87 -27.29 -4.96 16.70
N GLN A 88 -27.38 -5.36 15.43
CA GLN A 88 -28.17 -6.53 15.00
C GLN A 88 -27.33 -7.81 15.06
N LYS A 89 -28.01 -8.95 15.26
CA LYS A 89 -27.36 -10.27 15.17
C LYS A 89 -26.86 -10.52 13.76
N GLY A 90 -25.65 -11.06 13.64
CA GLY A 90 -25.04 -11.38 12.34
C GLY A 90 -24.45 -10.16 11.61
N ASN A 91 -24.25 -9.04 12.30
CA ASN A 91 -23.56 -7.89 11.73
C ASN A 91 -22.12 -8.20 11.32
N GLU A 92 -21.49 -9.21 11.92
CA GLU A 92 -20.12 -9.66 11.64
C GLU A 92 -19.90 -10.07 10.17
N ARG A 93 -20.95 -10.48 9.48
CA ARG A 93 -20.91 -10.81 8.04
C ARG A 93 -20.39 -9.65 7.18
N TRP A 94 -20.67 -8.42 7.58
CA TRP A 94 -20.15 -7.24 6.88
C TRP A 94 -18.64 -7.08 7.07
N LEU A 95 -18.13 -7.37 8.28
CA LEU A 95 -16.69 -7.32 8.55
C LEU A 95 -15.95 -8.41 7.76
N VAL A 96 -16.52 -9.61 7.66
CA VAL A 96 -15.99 -10.70 6.84
C VAL A 96 -16.02 -10.35 5.34
N LEU A 97 -17.11 -9.73 4.87
CA LEU A 97 -17.20 -9.24 3.49
C LEU A 97 -16.13 -8.17 3.20
N ILE A 98 -15.93 -7.21 4.11
CA ILE A 98 -14.89 -6.19 4.00
C ILE A 98 -13.51 -6.85 3.90
N ALA A 99 -13.23 -7.83 4.75
CA ALA A 99 -11.98 -8.58 4.73
C ALA A 99 -11.75 -9.28 3.38
N TYR A 100 -12.79 -9.92 2.82
CA TYR A 100 -12.73 -10.52 1.49
C TYR A 100 -12.45 -9.49 0.37
N LEU A 101 -13.19 -8.38 0.38
CA LEU A 101 -13.01 -7.30 -0.61
C LEU A 101 -11.62 -6.68 -0.53
N MET A 102 -11.07 -6.54 0.68
CA MET A 102 -9.70 -6.08 0.87
C MET A 102 -8.69 -7.08 0.30
N GLY A 103 -8.87 -8.37 0.55
CA GLY A 103 -8.04 -9.42 -0.04
C GLY A 103 -8.09 -9.40 -1.57
N LEU A 104 -9.30 -9.29 -2.14
CA LEU A 104 -9.48 -9.20 -3.59
C LEU A 104 -8.84 -7.94 -4.19
N SER A 105 -8.94 -6.82 -3.47
CA SER A 105 -8.36 -5.55 -3.93
C SER A 105 -6.84 -5.54 -3.97
N ILE A 106 -6.17 -6.35 -3.14
CA ILE A 106 -4.72 -6.54 -3.21
C ILE A 106 -4.32 -7.05 -4.60
N GLY A 107 -5.13 -7.93 -5.20
CA GLY A 107 -4.93 -8.43 -6.56
C GLY A 107 -5.10 -7.36 -7.67
N VAL A 108 -5.70 -6.22 -7.34
CA VAL A 108 -5.85 -5.07 -8.25
C VAL A 108 -4.81 -4.01 -7.95
N HIS A 109 -4.83 -3.50 -6.74
CA HIS A 109 -3.89 -2.47 -6.29
C HIS A 109 -3.88 -2.34 -4.76
N ILE A 110 -2.70 -2.23 -4.18
CA ILE A 110 -2.50 -2.17 -2.73
C ILE A 110 -3.08 -0.91 -2.06
N LEU A 111 -3.40 0.13 -2.83
CA LEU A 111 -3.89 1.42 -2.33
C LEU A 111 -5.13 1.29 -1.44
N ASN A 112 -5.99 0.30 -1.68
CA ASN A 112 -7.19 0.08 -0.86
C ASN A 112 -6.87 -0.22 0.61
N LEU A 113 -5.68 -0.71 0.94
CA LEU A 113 -5.26 -0.92 2.34
C LEU A 113 -5.27 0.39 3.14
N LEU A 114 -5.15 1.54 2.48
CA LEU A 114 -5.26 2.85 3.14
C LEU A 114 -6.66 3.15 3.69
N THR A 115 -7.66 2.33 3.39
CA THR A 115 -8.99 2.41 4.04
C THR A 115 -8.98 1.85 5.46
N ILE A 116 -7.99 1.04 5.87
CA ILE A 116 -7.91 0.42 7.19
C ILE A 116 -8.07 1.43 8.33
N PRO A 117 -7.39 2.60 8.34
CA PRO A 117 -7.63 3.60 9.37
C PRO A 117 -9.09 4.05 9.47
N ALA A 118 -9.74 4.30 8.34
CA ALA A 118 -11.15 4.69 8.32
C ALA A 118 -12.06 3.59 8.88
N LEU A 119 -11.80 2.32 8.56
CA LEU A 119 -12.53 1.17 9.10
C LEU A 119 -12.40 1.08 10.63
N VAL A 120 -11.18 1.23 11.16
CA VAL A 120 -10.90 1.18 12.60
C VAL A 120 -11.58 2.34 13.32
N PHE A 121 -11.51 3.55 12.77
CA PHE A 121 -12.15 4.72 13.37
C PHE A 121 -13.67 4.63 13.36
N ILE A 122 -14.30 4.18 12.28
CA ILE A 122 -15.75 3.97 12.22
C ILE A 122 -16.16 2.92 13.27
N TYR A 123 -15.40 1.83 13.39
CA TYR A 123 -15.63 0.82 14.42
C TYR A 123 -15.51 1.40 15.84
N TYR A 124 -14.45 2.16 16.11
CA TYR A 124 -14.22 2.81 17.39
C TYR A 124 -15.39 3.76 17.75
N PHE A 125 -15.73 4.70 16.88
CA PHE A 125 -16.79 5.66 17.12
C PHE A 125 -18.17 4.99 17.26
N ARG A 126 -18.38 3.86 16.61
CA ARG A 126 -19.63 3.11 16.72
C ARG A 126 -19.77 2.37 18.04
N LYS A 127 -18.67 1.86 18.60
CA LYS A 127 -18.66 1.03 19.81
C LYS A 127 -18.36 1.81 21.09
N THR A 128 -18.02 3.10 20.98
CA THR A 128 -17.62 3.94 22.10
C THR A 128 -18.64 5.07 22.30
N GLU A 129 -19.22 5.16 23.48
CA GLU A 129 -20.19 6.25 23.81
C GLU A 129 -19.50 7.60 24.00
N LYS A 130 -18.28 7.61 24.57
CA LYS A 130 -17.51 8.83 24.84
C LYS A 130 -16.15 8.76 24.14
N VAL A 131 -15.96 9.62 23.17
CA VAL A 131 -14.68 9.77 22.48
C VAL A 131 -13.64 10.34 23.44
N SER A 132 -12.48 9.69 23.51
CA SER A 132 -11.35 10.14 24.33
C SER A 132 -10.07 10.22 23.49
N LEU A 133 -9.16 11.13 23.86
CA LEU A 133 -7.87 11.26 23.17
C LEU A 133 -7.07 9.93 23.24
N LYS A 134 -7.13 9.22 24.39
CA LYS A 134 -6.53 7.89 24.53
C LYS A 134 -7.13 6.87 23.55
N GLY A 135 -8.45 6.88 23.38
CA GLY A 135 -9.11 5.97 22.44
C GLY A 135 -8.76 6.29 20.98
N VAL A 136 -8.66 7.56 20.62
CA VAL A 136 -8.18 8.01 19.30
C VAL A 136 -6.73 7.53 19.07
N ALA A 137 -5.83 7.74 20.03
CA ALA A 137 -4.43 7.31 19.93
C ALA A 137 -4.31 5.77 19.78
N ILE A 138 -5.09 5.00 20.55
CA ILE A 138 -5.12 3.53 20.42
C ILE A 138 -5.65 3.13 19.04
N SER A 139 -6.72 3.76 18.55
CA SER A 139 -7.26 3.46 17.21
C SER A 139 -6.27 3.78 16.10
N THR A 140 -5.52 4.86 16.22
CA THR A 140 -4.42 5.19 15.30
C THR A 140 -3.34 4.11 15.31
N LEU A 141 -2.90 3.69 16.50
CA LEU A 141 -1.90 2.63 16.65
C LEU A 141 -2.40 1.31 16.06
N VAL A 142 -3.63 0.90 16.38
CA VAL A 142 -4.25 -0.32 15.84
C VAL A 142 -4.35 -0.26 14.31
N SER A 143 -4.72 0.89 13.75
CA SER A 143 -4.75 1.10 12.30
C SER A 143 -3.39 0.88 11.66
N GLY A 144 -2.34 1.47 12.25
CA GLY A 144 -0.97 1.31 11.78
C GLY A 144 -0.49 -0.14 11.86
N VAL A 145 -0.75 -0.81 12.99
CA VAL A 145 -0.39 -2.22 13.19
C VAL A 145 -1.11 -3.13 12.19
N LEU A 146 -2.41 -2.94 11.97
CA LEU A 146 -3.17 -3.74 10.99
C LEU A 146 -2.67 -3.50 9.56
N LEU A 147 -2.40 -2.25 9.20
CA LEU A 147 -1.87 -1.91 7.88
C LEU A 147 -0.50 -2.56 7.64
N LEU A 148 0.41 -2.46 8.61
CA LEU A 148 1.71 -3.10 8.55
C LEU A 148 1.59 -4.63 8.54
N PHE A 149 0.67 -5.20 9.32
CA PHE A 149 0.44 -6.64 9.36
C PHE A 149 -0.02 -7.19 8.00
N VAL A 150 -0.98 -6.54 7.36
CA VAL A 150 -1.44 -6.97 6.03
C VAL A 150 -0.35 -6.78 4.98
N ASN A 151 0.23 -5.57 4.92
CA ASN A 151 1.21 -5.21 3.89
C ASN A 151 2.53 -5.96 4.01
N SER A 152 3.05 -6.12 5.22
CA SER A 152 4.41 -6.63 5.45
C SER A 152 4.45 -8.08 5.93
N ILE A 153 3.33 -8.65 6.38
CA ILE A 153 3.26 -10.03 6.85
C ILE A 153 2.38 -10.87 5.95
N ILE A 154 1.07 -10.57 5.81
CA ILE A 154 0.17 -11.45 5.05
C ILE A 154 0.64 -11.58 3.60
N ILE A 155 0.86 -10.45 2.92
CA ILE A 155 1.19 -10.46 1.49
C ILE A 155 2.54 -11.16 1.21
N PRO A 156 3.69 -10.72 1.77
CA PRO A 156 4.97 -11.31 1.40
C PRO A 156 5.21 -12.68 2.04
N TYR A 157 4.89 -12.87 3.33
CA TYR A 157 5.25 -14.12 4.01
C TYR A 157 4.42 -15.32 3.55
N THR A 158 3.15 -15.14 3.18
CA THR A 158 2.36 -16.24 2.60
C THR A 158 3.02 -16.75 1.32
N THR A 159 3.46 -15.85 0.45
CA THR A 159 4.16 -16.21 -0.78
C THR A 159 5.57 -16.75 -0.50
N GLN A 160 6.30 -16.15 0.46
CA GLN A 160 7.66 -16.58 0.83
C GLN A 160 7.70 -18.01 1.38
N VAL A 161 6.78 -18.34 2.30
CA VAL A 161 6.68 -19.70 2.85
C VAL A 161 6.31 -20.68 1.76
N GLY A 162 5.40 -20.32 0.87
CA GLY A 162 5.03 -21.13 -0.28
C GLY A 162 6.20 -21.34 -1.26
N ALA A 163 6.98 -20.30 -1.55
CA ALA A 163 8.16 -20.37 -2.40
C ALA A 163 9.25 -21.25 -1.77
N TRP A 164 9.48 -21.13 -0.45
CA TRP A 164 10.39 -22.00 0.28
C TRP A 164 9.93 -23.47 0.22
N PHE A 165 8.65 -23.73 0.39
CA PHE A 165 8.07 -25.06 0.33
C PHE A 165 8.18 -25.66 -1.08
N ASP A 166 7.93 -24.87 -2.12
CA ASP A 166 8.10 -25.27 -3.51
C ASP A 166 9.56 -25.66 -3.81
N ARG A 167 10.52 -24.82 -3.40
CA ARG A 167 11.95 -25.13 -3.57
C ARG A 167 12.37 -26.40 -2.81
N MET A 168 11.83 -26.61 -1.60
CA MET A 168 12.12 -27.83 -0.82
C MET A 168 11.67 -29.08 -1.58
N LEU A 169 10.45 -29.10 -2.11
CA LEU A 169 9.96 -30.23 -2.90
C LEU A 169 10.63 -30.34 -4.27
N ASN A 170 11.00 -29.25 -4.89
CA ASN A 170 11.76 -29.24 -6.13
C ASN A 170 13.14 -29.91 -5.96
N GLY A 171 13.78 -29.70 -4.81
CA GLY A 171 15.02 -30.45 -4.44
C GLY A 171 14.83 -31.97 -4.35
N LEU A 172 13.60 -32.44 -4.14
CA LEU A 172 13.22 -33.86 -4.14
C LEU A 172 12.74 -34.37 -5.51
N GLY A 173 12.83 -33.55 -6.56
CA GLY A 173 12.45 -33.89 -7.93
C GLY A 173 11.02 -33.54 -8.31
N VAL A 174 10.27 -32.79 -7.48
CA VAL A 174 8.94 -32.31 -7.82
C VAL A 174 9.08 -31.11 -8.77
N PRO A 175 8.28 -31.01 -9.84
CA PRO A 175 8.32 -29.87 -10.75
C PRO A 175 8.03 -28.53 -10.03
N VAL A 176 8.62 -27.45 -10.53
CA VAL A 176 8.37 -26.08 -10.06
C VAL A 176 6.87 -25.74 -10.09
N ASN A 177 6.39 -24.94 -9.16
CA ASN A 177 4.99 -24.56 -8.93
C ASN A 177 4.11 -25.64 -8.26
N VAL A 178 4.46 -26.92 -8.35
CA VAL A 178 3.65 -28.01 -7.75
C VAL A 178 3.72 -27.96 -6.23
N GLY A 179 4.90 -27.73 -5.66
CA GLY A 179 5.08 -27.56 -4.22
C GLY A 179 4.31 -26.36 -3.68
N PHE A 180 4.29 -25.26 -4.41
CA PHE A 180 3.50 -24.08 -4.04
C PHE A 180 1.99 -24.40 -4.04
N ALA A 181 1.49 -25.12 -5.04
CA ALA A 181 0.09 -25.54 -5.08
C ALA A 181 -0.28 -26.43 -3.90
N ILE A 182 0.59 -27.39 -3.54
CA ILE A 182 0.40 -28.26 -2.36
C ILE A 182 0.36 -27.40 -1.08
N TYR A 183 1.29 -26.45 -0.92
CA TYR A 183 1.30 -25.53 0.22
C TYR A 183 -0.02 -24.76 0.35
N VAL A 184 -0.54 -24.21 -0.75
CA VAL A 184 -1.81 -23.46 -0.77
C VAL A 184 -2.98 -24.35 -0.30
N VAL A 185 -3.04 -25.60 -0.79
CA VAL A 185 -4.07 -26.57 -0.34
C VAL A 185 -3.94 -26.84 1.16
N LEU A 186 -2.75 -27.13 1.65
CA LEU A 186 -2.49 -27.40 3.07
C LEU A 186 -2.84 -26.18 3.95
N LEU A 187 -2.51 -24.97 3.50
CA LEU A 187 -2.86 -23.72 4.18
C LEU A 187 -4.38 -23.57 4.34
N PHE A 188 -5.16 -23.77 3.26
CA PHE A 188 -6.63 -23.65 3.34
C PHE A 188 -7.26 -24.78 4.14
N VAL A 189 -6.72 -26.01 4.11
CA VAL A 189 -7.15 -27.09 5.01
C VAL A 189 -6.91 -26.71 6.47
N ALA A 190 -5.73 -26.20 6.81
CA ALA A 190 -5.41 -25.76 8.18
C ALA A 190 -6.35 -24.63 8.65
N LEU A 191 -6.62 -23.66 7.81
CA LEU A 191 -7.57 -22.57 8.09
C LEU A 191 -9.00 -23.08 8.26
N GLY A 192 -9.45 -24.02 7.42
CA GLY A 192 -10.75 -24.68 7.56
C GLY A 192 -10.89 -25.42 8.88
N VAL A 193 -9.86 -26.16 9.29
CA VAL A 193 -9.80 -26.82 10.61
C VAL A 193 -9.85 -25.78 11.74
N ALA A 194 -9.12 -24.67 11.62
CA ALA A 194 -9.12 -23.62 12.62
C ALA A 194 -10.50 -22.93 12.75
N ILE A 195 -11.19 -22.67 11.63
CA ILE A 195 -12.58 -22.16 11.65
C ILE A 195 -13.50 -23.15 12.36
N TRP A 196 -13.42 -24.42 12.00
CA TRP A 196 -14.25 -25.48 12.63
C TRP A 196 -13.99 -25.59 14.12
N GLN A 197 -12.72 -25.58 14.57
CA GLN A 197 -12.36 -25.67 15.99
C GLN A 197 -12.82 -24.45 16.78
N THR A 198 -12.64 -23.23 16.24
CA THR A 198 -13.06 -21.99 16.91
C THR A 198 -14.57 -21.91 17.01
N GLN A 199 -15.29 -22.38 15.99
CA GLN A 199 -16.75 -22.50 16.02
C GLN A 199 -17.23 -23.54 17.05
N LYS A 200 -16.64 -24.73 17.05
CA LYS A 200 -16.97 -25.82 18.02
C LYS A 200 -16.71 -25.37 19.45
N ARG A 201 -15.62 -24.63 19.70
CA ARG A 201 -15.28 -24.09 21.03
C ARG A 201 -16.05 -22.80 21.39
N ARG A 202 -16.91 -22.32 20.51
CA ARG A 202 -17.68 -21.07 20.67
C ARG A 202 -16.80 -19.82 20.91
N LEU A 203 -15.58 -19.80 20.39
CA LEU A 203 -14.65 -18.70 20.50
C LEU A 203 -14.97 -17.64 19.42
N LYS A 204 -15.99 -16.82 19.67
CA LYS A 204 -16.56 -15.90 18.69
C LYS A 204 -15.52 -14.98 18.05
N LEU A 205 -14.70 -14.32 18.86
CA LEU A 205 -13.68 -13.39 18.36
C LEU A 205 -12.63 -14.13 17.50
N ALA A 206 -12.10 -15.24 18.00
CA ALA A 206 -11.11 -16.04 17.26
C ALA A 206 -11.70 -16.56 15.93
N ASN A 207 -12.98 -16.97 15.94
CA ASN A 207 -13.66 -17.41 14.71
C ASN A 207 -13.77 -16.29 13.68
N ILE A 208 -14.14 -15.06 14.08
CA ILE A 208 -14.20 -13.90 13.18
C ILE A 208 -12.81 -13.60 12.62
N VAL A 209 -11.76 -13.60 13.45
CA VAL A 209 -10.38 -13.32 13.03
C VAL A 209 -9.90 -14.36 12.02
N VAL A 210 -10.04 -15.65 12.33
CA VAL A 210 -9.59 -16.73 11.42
C VAL A 210 -10.40 -16.73 10.13
N THR A 211 -11.72 -16.51 10.20
CA THR A 211 -12.56 -16.40 9.00
C THR A 211 -12.16 -15.19 8.15
N SER A 212 -11.92 -14.04 8.77
CA SER A 212 -11.45 -12.84 8.07
C SER A 212 -10.10 -13.07 7.40
N LEU A 213 -9.15 -13.68 8.09
CA LEU A 213 -7.86 -14.06 7.51
C LEU A 213 -8.04 -15.00 6.30
N THR A 214 -8.91 -16.01 6.46
CA THR A 214 -9.18 -16.96 5.37
C THR A 214 -9.75 -16.28 4.13
N VAL A 215 -10.73 -15.39 4.30
CA VAL A 215 -11.34 -14.71 3.14
C VAL A 215 -10.41 -13.65 2.54
N ILE A 216 -9.53 -13.02 3.33
CA ILE A 216 -8.44 -12.18 2.80
C ILE A 216 -7.55 -13.02 1.87
N LEU A 217 -7.13 -14.21 2.31
CA LEU A 217 -6.28 -15.08 1.52
C LEU A 217 -7.01 -15.66 0.28
N ILE A 218 -8.31 -15.93 0.38
CA ILE A 218 -9.14 -16.28 -0.80
C ILE A 218 -9.15 -15.13 -1.82
N GLY A 219 -9.40 -13.89 -1.37
CA GLY A 219 -9.33 -12.72 -2.27
C GLY A 219 -7.95 -12.52 -2.86
N TYR A 220 -6.92 -12.61 -2.02
CA TYR A 220 -5.52 -12.49 -2.42
C TYR A 220 -5.06 -13.59 -3.40
N SER A 221 -5.66 -14.79 -3.36
CA SER A 221 -5.35 -15.87 -4.29
C SER A 221 -5.62 -15.51 -5.77
N SER A 222 -6.30 -14.38 -6.04
CA SER A 222 -6.40 -13.80 -7.39
C SER A 222 -5.03 -13.51 -8.02
N TYR A 223 -3.97 -13.31 -7.22
CA TYR A 223 -2.60 -13.23 -7.71
C TYR A 223 -2.10 -14.51 -8.39
N ALA A 224 -2.71 -15.65 -8.17
CA ALA A 224 -2.38 -16.88 -8.92
C ALA A 224 -2.57 -16.68 -10.44
N SER A 225 -3.48 -15.80 -10.86
CA SER A 225 -3.66 -15.43 -12.26
C SER A 225 -2.40 -14.81 -12.87
N VAL A 226 -1.57 -14.13 -12.07
CA VAL A 226 -0.32 -13.50 -12.52
C VAL A 226 0.69 -14.60 -12.91
N ILE A 227 0.88 -15.62 -12.05
CA ILE A 227 1.75 -16.77 -12.35
C ILE A 227 1.27 -17.50 -13.60
N ILE A 228 -0.04 -17.81 -13.68
CA ILE A 228 -0.63 -18.53 -14.82
C ILE A 228 -0.44 -17.75 -16.13
N ARG A 229 -0.63 -16.44 -16.08
CA ARG A 229 -0.45 -15.58 -17.27
C ARG A 229 1.01 -15.42 -17.66
N ALA A 230 1.91 -15.27 -16.70
CA ALA A 230 3.36 -15.19 -16.94
C ALA A 230 3.88 -16.49 -17.58
N ALA A 231 3.46 -17.65 -17.06
CA ALA A 231 3.84 -18.96 -17.61
C ALA A 231 3.37 -19.18 -19.07
N ALA A 232 2.38 -18.41 -19.55
CA ALA A 232 1.95 -18.42 -20.95
C ALA A 232 2.83 -17.55 -21.87
N ASN A 233 3.90 -16.93 -21.36
CA ASN A 233 4.86 -16.09 -22.09
C ASN A 233 4.19 -15.03 -22.99
N PRO A 234 3.37 -14.13 -22.44
CA PRO A 234 2.75 -13.06 -23.21
C PRO A 234 3.79 -12.09 -23.76
N PRO A 235 3.51 -11.35 -24.85
CA PRO A 235 4.45 -10.40 -25.45
C PRO A 235 5.00 -9.34 -24.49
N MET A 236 4.22 -8.97 -23.48
CA MET A 236 4.65 -8.12 -22.37
C MET A 236 4.58 -8.91 -21.07
N ASN A 237 5.72 -9.36 -20.57
CA ASN A 237 5.86 -10.15 -19.35
C ASN A 237 6.89 -9.48 -18.42
N SER A 238 6.48 -8.40 -17.77
CA SER A 238 7.35 -7.62 -16.90
C SER A 238 7.72 -8.45 -15.65
N ASN A 239 9.01 -8.57 -15.38
CA ASN A 239 9.61 -9.34 -14.28
C ASN A 239 9.34 -10.86 -14.31
N ASP A 240 8.69 -11.38 -15.33
CA ASP A 240 8.43 -12.79 -15.58
C ASP A 240 8.05 -13.60 -14.32
N PRO A 241 6.95 -13.27 -13.63
CA PRO A 241 6.56 -13.91 -12.37
C PRO A 241 5.89 -15.28 -12.58
N ASP A 242 6.53 -16.16 -13.32
CA ASP A 242 6.05 -17.51 -13.70
C ASP A 242 6.20 -18.54 -12.58
N ASN A 243 6.89 -18.20 -11.51
CA ASN A 243 7.17 -19.07 -10.37
C ASN A 243 7.04 -18.30 -9.03
N PRO A 244 6.92 -19.03 -7.87
CA PRO A 244 6.70 -18.39 -6.58
C PRO A 244 7.79 -17.41 -6.12
N TYR A 245 9.07 -17.66 -6.47
CA TYR A 245 10.14 -16.71 -6.13
C TYR A 245 10.08 -15.44 -6.98
N ALA A 246 9.85 -15.58 -8.28
CA ALA A 246 9.67 -14.43 -9.16
C ALA A 246 8.45 -13.60 -8.74
N LEU A 247 7.32 -14.26 -8.36
CA LEU A 247 6.17 -13.58 -7.77
C LEU A 247 6.53 -12.87 -6.46
N LEU A 248 7.29 -13.51 -5.56
CA LEU A 248 7.74 -12.90 -4.30
C LEU A 248 8.55 -11.62 -4.54
N TYR A 249 9.48 -11.65 -5.51
CA TYR A 249 10.30 -10.48 -5.85
C TYR A 249 9.47 -9.35 -6.44
N LEU A 250 8.45 -9.67 -7.24
CA LEU A 250 7.48 -8.71 -7.75
C LEU A 250 6.67 -8.08 -6.61
N LEU A 251 6.15 -8.87 -5.67
CA LEU A 251 5.37 -8.40 -4.52
C LEU A 251 6.18 -7.53 -3.56
N ASN A 252 7.44 -7.88 -3.35
CA ASN A 252 8.39 -7.09 -2.56
C ASN A 252 8.86 -5.84 -3.29
N ARG A 253 8.44 -5.64 -4.55
CA ARG A 253 8.86 -4.51 -5.40
C ARG A 253 10.37 -4.39 -5.50
N GLU A 254 11.07 -5.51 -5.58
CA GLU A 254 12.54 -5.57 -5.58
C GLU A 254 13.19 -4.98 -6.84
N GLN A 255 12.40 -4.71 -7.87
CA GLN A 255 12.82 -3.95 -9.05
C GLN A 255 13.03 -2.46 -8.76
N TYR A 256 12.52 -1.96 -7.64
CA TYR A 256 12.70 -0.59 -7.21
C TYR A 256 13.66 -0.53 -6.03
N GLU A 257 14.44 0.54 -5.97
CA GLU A 257 15.30 0.79 -4.81
C GLU A 257 14.49 0.98 -3.53
N ALA A 258 15.01 0.42 -2.42
CA ALA A 258 14.40 0.64 -1.11
C ALA A 258 14.61 2.10 -0.68
N GLN A 259 13.50 2.80 -0.48
CA GLN A 259 13.52 4.19 -0.02
C GLN A 259 13.19 4.25 1.47
N PRO A 260 14.16 4.56 2.34
CA PRO A 260 13.91 4.65 3.78
C PRO A 260 12.94 5.80 4.08
N ILE A 261 11.97 5.55 4.97
CA ILE A 261 10.92 6.53 5.30
C ILE A 261 11.35 7.41 6.47
N LEU A 262 11.85 6.80 7.55
CA LEU A 262 12.15 7.50 8.82
C LEU A 262 13.62 7.87 8.97
N SER A 263 14.51 6.94 8.68
CA SER A 263 15.95 7.14 8.81
C SER A 263 16.69 6.51 7.63
N GLY A 264 17.66 7.19 7.09
CA GLY A 264 18.48 6.75 5.98
C GLY A 264 19.65 7.70 5.76
N VAL A 265 20.28 7.59 4.61
CA VAL A 265 21.51 8.34 4.29
C VAL A 265 21.22 9.61 3.52
N SER A 266 22.05 10.63 3.71
CA SER A 266 22.04 11.84 2.89
C SER A 266 22.51 11.54 1.45
N TYR A 267 22.16 12.42 0.51
CA TYR A 267 22.59 12.32 -0.89
C TYR A 267 24.11 12.29 -1.07
N ALA A 268 24.86 12.80 -0.10
CA ALA A 268 26.31 12.91 -0.15
C ALA A 268 27.04 11.69 0.46
N ALA A 269 26.32 10.66 0.89
CA ALA A 269 26.91 9.52 1.58
C ALA A 269 27.71 8.63 0.61
N PRO A 270 29.01 8.38 0.87
CA PRO A 270 29.79 7.42 0.09
C PRO A 270 29.37 5.99 0.42
N ILE A 271 29.42 5.10 -0.56
CA ILE A 271 29.23 3.67 -0.35
C ILE A 271 30.51 3.11 0.27
N LEU A 272 30.41 2.44 1.43
CA LEU A 272 31.52 1.74 2.09
C LEU A 272 31.66 0.32 1.60
N ASP A 273 30.54 -0.41 1.49
CA ASP A 273 30.53 -1.80 1.11
C ASP A 273 29.18 -2.18 0.46
N VAL A 274 29.17 -3.32 -0.24
CA VAL A 274 28.00 -3.85 -0.93
C VAL A 274 27.50 -5.10 -0.21
N LYS A 275 26.26 -5.06 0.24
CA LYS A 275 25.59 -6.22 0.85
C LYS A 275 25.02 -7.11 -0.24
N TYR A 276 25.32 -8.39 -0.14
CA TYR A 276 24.80 -9.40 -1.05
C TYR A 276 23.74 -10.26 -0.35
N ARG A 277 22.80 -10.78 -1.15
CA ARG A 277 21.84 -11.80 -0.75
C ARG A 277 21.68 -12.84 -1.84
N THR A 278 21.27 -14.04 -1.47
CA THR A 278 20.95 -15.09 -2.44
C THR A 278 19.51 -14.92 -2.92
N LYS A 279 19.32 -14.76 -4.22
CA LYS A 279 18.03 -14.89 -4.91
C LYS A 279 17.98 -16.23 -5.62
N TYR A 280 16.77 -16.82 -5.67
CA TYR A 280 16.54 -18.10 -6.34
C TYR A 280 15.83 -17.89 -7.67
N TYR A 281 16.33 -18.56 -8.69
CA TYR A 281 15.81 -18.55 -10.06
C TYR A 281 15.63 -19.98 -10.53
N VAL A 282 14.78 -20.22 -11.50
CA VAL A 282 14.64 -21.52 -12.15
C VAL A 282 15.72 -21.64 -13.22
N GLY A 283 16.54 -22.69 -13.15
CA GLY A 283 17.54 -23.01 -14.16
C GLY A 283 16.95 -23.77 -15.35
N ASP A 284 17.75 -23.96 -16.39
CA ASP A 284 17.34 -24.68 -17.63
C ASP A 284 16.94 -26.13 -17.36
N ASP A 285 17.42 -26.70 -16.27
CA ASP A 285 17.09 -28.05 -15.78
C ASP A 285 15.78 -28.12 -14.98
N GLY A 286 15.06 -27.00 -14.85
CA GLY A 286 13.84 -26.89 -14.05
C GLY A 286 14.06 -26.93 -12.53
N ARG A 287 15.29 -26.68 -12.06
CA ARG A 287 15.63 -26.63 -10.63
C ARG A 287 15.91 -25.22 -10.16
N TYR A 288 15.65 -24.97 -8.88
CA TYR A 288 16.00 -23.70 -8.28
C TYR A 288 17.51 -23.55 -8.05
N VAL A 289 18.09 -22.51 -8.61
CA VAL A 289 19.50 -22.14 -8.48
C VAL A 289 19.62 -20.82 -7.72
N GLY A 290 20.47 -20.79 -6.68
CA GLY A 290 20.78 -19.57 -5.93
C GLY A 290 21.85 -18.74 -6.63
N ARG A 291 21.57 -17.44 -6.83
CA ARG A 291 22.54 -16.47 -7.36
C ARG A 291 22.72 -15.33 -6.37
N GLN A 292 23.97 -14.89 -6.18
CA GLN A 292 24.27 -13.71 -5.36
C GLN A 292 23.84 -12.44 -6.13
N THR A 293 23.05 -11.62 -5.46
CA THR A 293 22.58 -10.33 -5.98
C THR A 293 22.80 -9.23 -4.94
N ILE A 294 22.95 -8.01 -5.39
CA ILE A 294 23.08 -6.85 -4.48
C ILE A 294 21.80 -6.72 -3.66
N ALA A 295 21.94 -6.71 -2.34
CA ALA A 295 20.83 -6.50 -1.39
C ALA A 295 20.73 -5.05 -0.93
N GLY A 296 21.81 -4.30 -1.03
CA GLY A 296 21.91 -2.91 -0.60
C GLY A 296 23.36 -2.51 -0.40
N TYR A 297 23.53 -1.33 0.15
CA TYR A 297 24.85 -0.74 0.37
C TYR A 297 25.04 -0.41 1.85
N GLU A 298 26.28 -0.41 2.30
CA GLU A 298 26.67 0.11 3.61
C GLU A 298 27.18 1.55 3.46
N TYR A 299 26.77 2.39 4.40
CA TYR A 299 27.13 3.80 4.43
C TYR A 299 27.66 4.19 5.82
N PRO A 300 28.52 5.20 5.93
CA PRO A 300 28.97 5.70 7.23
C PRO A 300 27.81 6.24 8.06
N ASP A 301 27.81 5.96 9.36
CA ASP A 301 26.74 6.40 10.26
C ASP A 301 26.62 7.93 10.35
N GLU A 302 27.73 8.66 10.15
CA GLU A 302 27.74 10.11 10.16
C GLU A 302 26.92 10.79 9.05
N PHE A 303 26.57 10.02 8.00
CA PHE A 303 25.72 10.50 6.91
C PHE A 303 24.24 10.10 7.07
N LYS A 304 23.91 9.39 8.15
CA LYS A 304 22.51 9.02 8.42
C LYS A 304 21.75 10.20 9.03
N MET A 305 20.51 10.35 8.61
CA MET A 305 19.61 11.42 9.07
C MET A 305 18.16 10.97 9.08
N LEU A 306 17.32 11.74 9.77
CA LEU A 306 15.86 11.54 9.76
C LEU A 306 15.24 12.15 8.49
N PHE A 307 14.15 11.54 8.02
CA PHE A 307 13.41 11.94 6.82
C PHE A 307 14.31 12.07 5.57
N PRO A 308 15.02 11.00 5.18
CA PRO A 308 16.04 11.07 4.14
C PRO A 308 15.49 11.01 2.72
N ARG A 309 14.18 11.05 2.51
CA ARG A 309 13.52 10.98 1.20
C ARG A 309 13.72 12.26 0.41
N MET A 310 14.94 12.51 0.07
CA MET A 310 15.36 13.59 -0.78
C MET A 310 15.71 13.05 -2.17
N HIS A 311 16.48 13.77 -2.90
CA HIS A 311 17.04 13.24 -4.13
C HIS A 311 17.96 12.05 -3.87
N SER A 312 17.94 11.05 -4.74
CA SER A 312 19.05 10.11 -4.85
C SER A 312 20.32 10.88 -5.20
N ALA A 313 21.49 10.30 -4.94
CA ALA A 313 22.75 10.89 -5.33
C ALA A 313 22.80 11.26 -6.83
N ASP A 314 22.19 10.42 -7.67
CA ASP A 314 22.13 10.62 -9.12
C ASP A 314 21.27 11.81 -9.55
N HIS A 315 20.29 12.21 -8.73
CA HIS A 315 19.40 13.34 -9.00
C HIS A 315 19.69 14.56 -8.14
N ALA A 316 20.72 14.51 -7.30
CA ALA A 316 21.11 15.67 -6.49
C ALA A 316 21.65 16.81 -7.35
N ASN A 317 22.24 16.49 -8.49
CA ASN A 317 22.80 17.45 -9.42
C ASN A 317 22.12 17.34 -10.79
N TRP A 318 21.76 18.47 -11.35
CA TRP A 318 21.23 18.57 -12.71
C TRP A 318 22.20 19.39 -13.57
N THR A 319 22.55 18.89 -14.75
CA THR A 319 23.46 19.56 -15.65
C THR A 319 22.75 19.91 -16.96
N ALA A 320 22.68 21.18 -17.28
CA ALA A 320 22.22 21.67 -18.56
C ALA A 320 23.11 22.80 -19.06
N GLY A 321 23.43 22.81 -20.36
CA GLY A 321 24.23 23.84 -20.97
C GLY A 321 25.64 23.99 -20.36
N GLY A 322 26.23 22.93 -19.82
CA GLY A 322 27.52 22.96 -19.15
C GLY A 322 27.55 23.49 -17.72
N THR A 323 26.36 23.83 -17.17
CA THR A 323 26.22 24.28 -15.79
C THR A 323 25.61 23.17 -14.95
N THR A 324 26.26 22.77 -13.87
CA THR A 324 25.76 21.81 -12.91
C THR A 324 25.10 22.54 -11.73
N VAL A 325 23.83 22.25 -11.48
CA VAL A 325 23.04 22.81 -10.38
C VAL A 325 22.80 21.74 -9.33
N ASN A 326 23.18 22.00 -8.09
CA ASN A 326 22.81 21.13 -6.97
C ASN A 326 21.36 21.42 -6.57
N LEU A 327 20.48 20.53 -6.97
CA LEU A 327 19.05 20.68 -6.73
C LEU A 327 18.69 20.67 -5.25
N TYR A 328 19.41 19.88 -4.44
CA TYR A 328 19.18 19.88 -2.99
C TYR A 328 19.55 21.22 -2.36
N ASP A 329 20.72 21.76 -2.70
CA ASP A 329 21.21 23.05 -2.20
C ASP A 329 20.23 24.19 -2.51
N ASN A 330 19.68 24.20 -3.72
CA ASN A 330 18.67 25.18 -4.13
C ASN A 330 17.39 25.11 -3.29
N TRP A 331 16.89 23.90 -3.01
CA TRP A 331 15.66 23.74 -2.25
C TRP A 331 15.79 24.13 -0.78
N VAL A 332 16.99 24.01 -0.21
CA VAL A 332 17.27 24.38 1.19
C VAL A 332 17.74 25.84 1.37
N GLY A 333 18.03 26.54 0.25
CA GLY A 333 18.55 27.89 0.27
C GLY A 333 20.00 28.00 0.75
N GLY A 334 20.82 27.05 0.37
CA GLY A 334 22.22 26.90 0.78
C GLY A 334 22.40 25.94 1.95
N ILE A 335 23.18 24.87 1.73
CA ILE A 335 23.49 23.87 2.76
C ILE A 335 24.35 24.49 3.84
N GLN A 336 23.89 24.46 5.09
CA GLN A 336 24.60 24.97 6.26
C GLN A 336 25.51 23.94 6.92
N GLY A 337 25.62 22.75 6.34
CA GLY A 337 26.35 21.62 6.89
C GLY A 337 27.87 21.73 6.72
N ARG A 338 28.58 20.72 7.22
CA ARG A 338 30.05 20.62 7.18
C ARG A 338 30.53 20.09 5.82
N GLU A 339 31.73 20.47 5.42
CA GLU A 339 32.45 19.81 4.34
C GLU A 339 33.03 18.48 4.85
N ALA A 340 32.79 17.41 4.10
CA ALA A 340 33.44 16.12 4.31
C ALA A 340 34.20 15.72 3.03
N THR A 341 35.35 15.07 3.22
CA THR A 341 36.08 14.49 2.10
C THR A 341 35.70 13.03 1.98
N VAL A 342 35.04 12.66 0.90
CA VAL A 342 34.62 11.28 0.60
C VAL A 342 35.48 10.72 -0.52
N ASN A 343 35.76 9.43 -0.47
CA ASN A 343 36.47 8.73 -1.55
C ASN A 343 35.42 8.06 -2.44
N VAL A 344 35.23 8.57 -3.65
CA VAL A 344 34.32 8.01 -4.65
C VAL A 344 35.15 7.46 -5.81
N ALA A 345 35.09 6.17 -6.04
CA ALA A 345 35.84 5.49 -7.11
C ALA A 345 37.35 5.79 -7.10
N GLY A 346 37.96 5.90 -5.91
CA GLY A 346 39.40 6.21 -5.75
C GLY A 346 39.77 7.70 -5.82
N GLN A 347 38.81 8.57 -6.09
CA GLN A 347 39.03 10.02 -6.11
C GLN A 347 38.47 10.67 -4.83
N LYS A 348 39.28 11.55 -4.22
CA LYS A 348 38.84 12.34 -3.07
C LYS A 348 38.02 13.53 -3.57
N GLN A 349 36.75 13.54 -3.17
CA GLN A 349 35.82 14.64 -3.45
C GLN A 349 35.41 15.33 -2.17
N LYS A 350 35.34 16.65 -2.18
CA LYS A 350 34.72 17.43 -1.09
C LYS A 350 33.22 17.52 -1.32
N VAL A 351 32.44 17.09 -0.35
CA VAL A 351 30.97 17.16 -0.39
C VAL A 351 30.46 17.89 0.82
N LYS A 352 29.39 18.64 0.68
CA LYS A 352 28.69 19.27 1.81
C LYS A 352 27.69 18.27 2.39
N VAL A 353 27.85 17.95 3.65
CA VAL A 353 26.93 17.09 4.42
C VAL A 353 25.83 17.97 5.02
N PRO A 354 24.57 17.81 4.62
CA PRO A 354 23.50 18.65 5.14
C PRO A 354 23.32 18.45 6.66
N THR A 355 22.84 19.50 7.32
CA THR A 355 22.36 19.39 8.71
C THR A 355 20.97 18.77 8.74
N GLN A 356 20.53 18.29 9.90
CA GLN A 356 19.15 17.82 10.05
C GLN A 356 18.12 18.93 9.76
N TRP A 357 18.49 20.20 10.01
CA TRP A 357 17.64 21.35 9.71
C TRP A 357 17.53 21.61 8.20
N ASP A 358 18.60 21.46 7.44
CA ASP A 358 18.55 21.52 5.98
C ASP A 358 17.61 20.44 5.46
N ASN A 359 17.67 19.24 6.05
CA ASN A 359 16.80 18.13 5.68
C ASN A 359 15.32 18.42 5.94
N ILE A 360 14.99 19.04 7.08
CA ILE A 360 13.62 19.48 7.40
C ILE A 360 13.16 20.55 6.41
N LYS A 361 13.99 21.53 6.06
CA LYS A 361 13.67 22.52 5.02
C LYS A 361 13.37 21.86 3.69
N PHE A 362 14.19 20.89 3.27
CA PHE A 362 13.97 20.15 2.03
C PHE A 362 12.65 19.37 2.07
N PHE A 363 12.36 18.68 3.18
CA PHE A 363 11.10 17.97 3.37
C PHE A 363 9.89 18.88 3.20
N ILE A 364 9.91 20.05 3.86
CA ILE A 364 8.80 21.01 3.80
C ILE A 364 8.70 21.63 2.40
N ASN A 365 9.80 22.19 1.88
CA ASN A 365 9.76 22.97 0.64
C ASN A 365 9.56 22.09 -0.59
N TYR A 366 10.27 20.96 -0.68
CA TYR A 366 10.20 20.10 -1.85
C TYR A 366 9.11 19.03 -1.72
N GLN A 367 9.12 18.20 -0.66
CA GLN A 367 8.20 17.06 -0.59
C GLN A 367 6.78 17.50 -0.24
N VAL A 368 6.60 18.39 0.75
CA VAL A 368 5.26 18.83 1.16
C VAL A 368 4.71 19.89 0.21
N ASN A 369 5.42 21.00 0.02
CA ASN A 369 4.88 22.12 -0.77
C ASN A 369 4.93 21.83 -2.27
N PHE A 370 6.09 21.53 -2.82
CA PHE A 370 6.24 21.39 -4.27
C PHE A 370 5.67 20.07 -4.78
N MET A 371 5.94 18.93 -4.13
CA MET A 371 5.43 17.64 -4.61
C MET A 371 3.99 17.42 -4.18
N TYR A 372 3.69 17.38 -2.87
CA TYR A 372 2.38 16.98 -2.39
C TYR A 372 1.29 18.02 -2.73
N TRP A 373 1.46 19.28 -2.26
CA TRP A 373 0.41 20.31 -2.46
C TRP A 373 0.20 20.64 -3.92
N ARG A 374 1.25 20.70 -4.75
CA ARG A 374 1.11 20.94 -6.18
C ARG A 374 0.29 19.85 -6.86
N TYR A 375 0.62 18.57 -6.64
CA TYR A 375 -0.14 17.47 -7.22
C TYR A 375 -1.57 17.40 -6.69
N PHE A 376 -1.79 17.70 -5.41
CA PHE A 376 -3.14 17.80 -4.86
C PHE A 376 -3.94 18.90 -5.54
N MET A 377 -3.37 20.09 -5.68
CA MET A 377 -4.03 21.24 -6.28
C MET A 377 -4.32 21.07 -7.78
N TRP A 378 -3.54 20.30 -8.50
CA TRP A 378 -3.81 19.99 -9.92
C TRP A 378 -5.17 19.31 -10.16
N ASN A 379 -5.78 18.71 -9.14
CA ASN A 379 -7.14 18.21 -9.23
C ASN A 379 -8.20 19.31 -9.32
N PHE A 380 -7.88 20.56 -8.93
CA PHE A 380 -8.84 21.65 -8.79
C PHE A 380 -8.40 22.93 -9.51
N ALA A 381 -7.13 23.18 -9.63
CA ALA A 381 -6.57 24.43 -10.15
C ALA A 381 -6.00 24.31 -11.58
N GLY A 382 -6.20 23.20 -12.25
CA GLY A 382 -5.65 22.92 -13.56
C GLY A 382 -4.17 22.55 -13.54
N ARG A 383 -3.76 21.75 -14.49
CA ARG A 383 -2.36 21.37 -14.74
C ARG A 383 -1.66 22.40 -15.62
N GLN A 384 -0.44 22.71 -15.30
CA GLN A 384 0.38 23.55 -16.14
C GLN A 384 1.17 22.66 -17.13
N ASN A 385 1.04 22.93 -18.42
CA ASN A 385 1.79 22.27 -19.50
C ASN A 385 1.49 20.79 -19.71
N ASP A 386 0.25 20.42 -19.74
CA ASP A 386 -0.18 19.14 -20.30
C ASP A 386 -0.60 19.26 -21.74
#